data_ac80e05fa7062f05dbb4b0a48b14397f
#
_entry.id   ac80e05fa7062f05dbb4b0a48b14397f
#
_cell.length_a   1.000
_cell.length_b   1.000
_cell.length_c   1.000
_cell.angle_alpha   90.00
_cell.angle_beta   90.00
_cell.angle_gamma   90.00
#
_symmetry.space_group_name_H-M   'P 1'
#
loop_
_entity.id
_entity.type
_entity.pdbx_description
1 polymer ?
#
loop_
_entity_poly.entity_id
_entity_poly.type
_entity_poly.pdbx_seq_one_letter_code
_entity_poly.pdbx_strand_id
1 'polypeptide(L)'
;AQIDLNITPAKYEKIFGELSSHQCEIIDDKQSKYIVVAAGPGSGKTRVLVHKLASLLLLEDVKHEQLLMLTFSRAAATEFKKRLIDLVGNVAHYVEIKTFHSYSFDLIGKQGSLEEAKEVVQHAAEMIEKREVEPSKIAKSVLVIDEAQDMGQDDFRLVQALMRQNEEMRVIAV
;
A
#
# COMPACT_ATOMS: atom_id res chain seq x y z
N ALA A 1 -5.84 -28.49 7.98
CA ALA A 1 -4.99 -27.74 7.06
C ALA A 1 -3.89 -27.05 7.84
N GLN A 2 -2.67 -27.45 7.61
CA GLN A 2 -1.53 -26.74 8.17
C GLN A 2 -1.43 -25.38 7.48
N ILE A 3 -1.63 -24.32 8.25
CA ILE A 3 -1.29 -22.99 7.80
C ILE A 3 0.22 -22.88 7.94
N ASP A 4 0.94 -22.90 6.83
CA ASP A 4 2.36 -22.59 6.81
C ASP A 4 2.52 -21.10 7.17
N LEU A 5 2.64 -20.84 8.45
CA LEU A 5 2.98 -19.50 8.93
C LEU A 5 4.45 -19.25 8.66
N ASN A 6 4.78 -18.27 7.82
CA ASN A 6 6.14 -17.80 7.56
C ASN A 6 6.77 -17.12 8.80
N ILE A 7 6.29 -17.45 9.98
CA ILE A 7 6.59 -16.75 11.23
C ILE A 7 6.45 -17.71 12.41
N THR A 8 7.36 -17.59 13.37
CA THR A 8 7.29 -18.39 14.59
C THR A 8 6.18 -17.88 15.52
N PRO A 9 5.61 -18.75 16.40
CA PRO A 9 4.63 -18.30 17.39
C PRO A 9 5.11 -17.16 18.28
N ALA A 10 6.38 -17.17 18.68
CA ALA A 10 6.97 -16.10 19.51
C ALA A 10 6.99 -14.76 18.74
N LYS A 11 7.35 -14.79 17.48
CA LYS A 11 7.39 -13.59 16.63
C LYS A 11 5.97 -13.06 16.35
N TYR A 12 5.01 -13.96 16.15
CA TYR A 12 3.60 -13.61 16.00
C TYR A 12 3.09 -12.83 17.22
N GLU A 13 3.33 -13.36 18.42
CA GLU A 13 2.91 -12.72 19.67
C GLU A 13 3.56 -11.35 19.85
N LYS A 14 4.84 -11.23 19.53
CA LYS A 14 5.57 -9.97 19.61
C LYS A 14 4.99 -8.90 18.66
N ILE A 15 4.60 -9.30 17.45
CA ILE A 15 4.09 -8.37 16.43
C ILE A 15 2.63 -8.04 16.67
N PHE A 16 1.80 -9.03 16.96
CA PHE A 16 0.33 -8.88 16.95
C PHE A 16 -0.32 -8.98 18.33
N GLY A 17 0.40 -9.42 19.35
CA GLY A 17 -0.18 -9.73 20.66
C GLY A 17 -0.75 -8.55 21.44
N GLU A 18 -0.31 -7.33 21.18
CA GLU A 18 -0.75 -6.12 21.88
C GLU A 18 -1.83 -5.32 21.13
N LEU A 19 -2.37 -5.86 20.06
CA LEU A 19 -3.38 -5.17 19.28
C LEU A 19 -4.75 -5.28 19.92
N SER A 20 -5.57 -4.22 19.80
CA SER A 20 -6.97 -4.26 20.22
C SER A 20 -7.78 -5.23 19.35
N SER A 21 -8.95 -5.67 19.85
CA SER A 21 -9.83 -6.57 19.09
C SER A 21 -10.23 -5.96 17.75
N HIS A 22 -10.52 -4.67 17.72
CA HIS A 22 -10.90 -3.97 16.49
C HIS A 22 -9.74 -3.90 15.49
N GLN A 23 -8.53 -3.65 15.97
CA GLN A 23 -7.33 -3.70 15.13
C GLN A 23 -7.10 -5.11 14.57
N CYS A 24 -7.31 -6.14 15.37
CA CYS A 24 -7.21 -7.53 14.93
C CYS A 24 -8.23 -7.89 13.85
N GLU A 25 -9.45 -7.37 13.91
CA GLU A 25 -10.46 -7.59 12.87
C GLU A 25 -9.99 -7.12 11.50
N ILE A 26 -9.35 -5.95 11.44
CA ILE A 26 -8.81 -5.40 10.19
C ILE A 26 -7.66 -6.26 9.68
N ILE A 27 -6.78 -6.68 10.57
CA ILE A 27 -5.61 -7.49 10.23
C ILE A 27 -6.03 -8.88 9.77
N ASP A 28 -7.02 -9.48 10.43
CA ASP A 28 -7.51 -10.82 10.13
C ASP A 28 -8.39 -10.89 8.88
N ASP A 29 -8.86 -9.76 8.37
CA ASP A 29 -9.66 -9.72 7.15
C ASP A 29 -8.77 -10.03 5.94
N LYS A 30 -8.88 -11.26 5.43
CA LYS A 30 -8.11 -11.78 4.30
C LYS A 30 -8.91 -11.86 3.00
N GLN A 31 -10.21 -11.57 3.06
CA GLN A 31 -11.12 -11.81 1.95
C GLN A 31 -11.75 -10.56 1.35
N SER A 32 -11.90 -9.51 2.13
CA SER A 32 -12.52 -8.27 1.64
C SER A 32 -11.69 -7.64 0.55
N LYS A 33 -12.33 -7.34 -0.58
CA LYS A 33 -11.68 -6.64 -1.69
C LYS A 33 -11.41 -5.17 -1.35
N TYR A 34 -12.31 -4.56 -0.57
CA TYR A 34 -12.18 -3.18 -0.11
C TYR A 34 -12.29 -3.13 1.41
N ILE A 35 -11.31 -2.54 2.04
CA ILE A 35 -11.31 -2.27 3.47
C ILE A 35 -11.16 -0.76 3.65
N VAL A 36 -12.12 -0.13 4.31
CA VAL A 36 -12.05 1.30 4.65
C VAL A 36 -11.95 1.41 6.15
N VAL A 37 -10.88 2.06 6.62
CA VAL A 37 -10.64 2.28 8.03
C VAL A 37 -10.94 3.74 8.35
N ALA A 38 -12.03 4.00 9.05
CA ALA A 38 -12.34 5.33 9.55
C ALA A 38 -11.56 5.56 10.85
N ALA A 39 -10.60 6.46 10.81
CA ALA A 39 -9.74 6.73 11.94
C ALA A 39 -9.58 8.23 12.14
N GLY A 40 -9.94 8.73 13.32
CA GLY A 40 -9.67 10.10 13.72
C GLY A 40 -8.20 10.30 14.12
N PRO A 41 -7.76 11.57 14.30
CA PRO A 41 -6.42 11.87 14.79
C PRO A 41 -6.16 11.17 16.13
N GLY A 42 -5.00 10.52 16.26
CA GLY A 42 -4.62 9.85 17.51
C GLY A 42 -5.23 8.46 17.74
N SER A 43 -5.93 7.91 16.76
CA SER A 43 -6.62 6.60 16.89
C SER A 43 -5.75 5.36 16.67
N GLY A 44 -4.44 5.54 16.49
CA GLY A 44 -3.55 4.43 16.20
C GLY A 44 -3.59 3.92 14.75
N LYS A 45 -4.07 4.75 13.85
CA LYS A 45 -4.20 4.48 12.41
C LYS A 45 -2.92 3.96 11.77
N THR A 46 -1.79 4.63 12.01
CA THR A 46 -0.49 4.22 11.45
C THR A 46 -0.09 2.85 11.95
N ARG A 47 -0.32 2.58 13.23
CA ARG A 47 -0.04 1.28 13.84
C ARG A 47 -0.85 0.17 13.17
N VAL A 48 -2.14 0.40 12.93
CA VAL A 48 -3.01 -0.57 12.25
C VAL A 48 -2.49 -0.88 10.85
N LEU A 49 -2.12 0.15 10.09
CA LEU A 49 -1.59 -0.02 8.73
C LEU A 49 -0.26 -0.78 8.72
N VAL A 50 0.67 -0.42 9.58
CA VAL A 50 1.96 -1.11 9.66
C VAL A 50 1.75 -2.59 9.96
N HIS A 51 0.88 -2.91 10.91
CA HIS A 51 0.57 -4.30 11.26
C HIS A 51 -0.20 -5.02 10.17
N LYS A 52 -1.08 -4.32 9.44
CA LYS A 52 -1.78 -4.91 8.28
C LYS A 52 -0.80 -5.28 7.18
N LEU A 53 0.15 -4.41 6.84
CA LEU A 53 1.18 -4.74 5.87
C LEU A 53 2.07 -5.90 6.34
N ALA A 54 2.43 -5.92 7.62
CA ALA A 54 3.15 -7.05 8.20
C ALA A 54 2.36 -8.36 8.07
N SER A 55 1.07 -8.31 8.33
CA SER A 55 0.16 -9.45 8.17
C SER A 55 0.14 -9.97 6.73
N LEU A 56 0.04 -9.07 5.76
CA LEU A 56 0.04 -9.44 4.34
C LEU A 56 1.33 -10.16 3.94
N LEU A 57 2.47 -9.65 4.40
CA LEU A 57 3.78 -10.20 4.07
C LEU A 57 4.08 -11.52 4.80
N LEU A 58 3.68 -11.64 6.06
CA LEU A 58 4.05 -12.75 6.93
C LEU A 58 3.00 -13.86 7.02
N LEU A 59 1.72 -13.51 6.94
CA LEU A 59 0.62 -14.44 7.19
C LEU A 59 -0.17 -14.79 5.94
N GLU A 60 -0.27 -13.88 4.97
CA GLU A 60 -1.03 -14.07 3.74
C GLU A 60 -0.17 -14.39 2.52
N ASP A 61 1.15 -14.44 2.71
CA ASP A 61 2.12 -14.74 1.66
C ASP A 61 2.03 -13.80 0.45
N VAL A 62 1.68 -12.55 0.67
CA VAL A 62 1.74 -11.52 -0.37
C VAL A 62 3.20 -11.14 -0.56
N LYS A 63 3.68 -11.25 -1.79
CA LYS A 63 5.06 -10.90 -2.11
C LYS A 63 5.27 -9.39 -2.08
N HIS A 64 6.46 -8.95 -1.67
CA HIS A 64 6.78 -7.52 -1.56
C HIS A 64 6.53 -6.74 -2.85
N GLU A 65 6.81 -7.32 -4.03
CA GLU A 65 6.59 -6.68 -5.32
C GLU A 65 5.10 -6.52 -5.69
N GLN A 66 4.21 -7.25 -5.02
CA GLN A 66 2.77 -7.21 -5.23
C GLN A 66 2.05 -6.22 -4.32
N LEU A 67 2.77 -5.62 -3.40
CA LEU A 67 2.23 -4.70 -2.40
C LEU A 67 2.67 -3.28 -2.71
N LEU A 68 1.70 -2.38 -2.84
CA LEU A 68 1.93 -0.95 -3.06
C LEU A 68 1.20 -0.13 -2.01
N MET A 69 1.91 0.80 -1.39
CA MET A 69 1.31 1.79 -0.52
C MET A 69 1.54 3.19 -1.08
N LEU A 70 0.46 3.96 -1.18
CA LEU A 70 0.49 5.35 -1.64
C LEU A 70 0.07 6.29 -0.51
N THR A 71 0.80 7.38 -0.37
CA THR A 71 0.55 8.45 0.60
C THR A 71 0.77 9.81 -0.06
N PHE A 72 0.51 10.90 0.66
CA PHE A 72 0.69 12.26 0.13
C PHE A 72 1.94 12.97 0.65
N SER A 73 2.66 12.36 1.60
CA SER A 73 3.82 12.97 2.23
C SER A 73 5.03 12.05 2.18
N ARG A 74 6.16 12.57 1.72
CA ARG A 74 7.43 11.84 1.75
C ARG A 74 7.86 11.47 3.17
N ALA A 75 7.60 12.37 4.12
CA ALA A 75 7.89 12.13 5.52
C ALA A 75 7.08 10.95 6.05
N ALA A 76 5.78 10.89 5.72
CA ALA A 76 4.92 9.78 6.09
C ALA A 76 5.39 8.46 5.46
N ALA A 77 5.76 8.47 4.19
CA ALA A 77 6.27 7.29 3.49
C ALA A 77 7.55 6.76 4.15
N THR A 78 8.48 7.64 4.47
CA THR A 78 9.76 7.30 5.12
C THR A 78 9.52 6.71 6.51
N GLU A 79 8.71 7.37 7.31
CA GLU A 79 8.38 6.92 8.68
C GLU A 79 7.68 5.57 8.67
N PHE A 80 6.73 5.39 7.76
CA PHE A 80 5.99 4.14 7.61
C PHE A 80 6.93 2.98 7.24
N LYS A 81 7.80 3.21 6.27
CA LYS A 81 8.79 2.21 5.85
C LYS A 81 9.72 1.82 6.99
N LYS A 82 10.20 2.80 7.74
CA LYS A 82 11.05 2.56 8.92
C LYS A 82 10.35 1.68 9.94
N ARG A 83 9.11 1.98 10.27
CA ARG A 83 8.32 1.18 11.22
C ARG A 83 8.09 -0.24 10.72
N LEU A 84 7.84 -0.40 9.42
CA LEU A 84 7.65 -1.71 8.83
C LEU A 84 8.94 -2.54 8.86
N ILE A 85 10.09 -1.92 8.55
CA ILE A 85 11.40 -2.57 8.66
C ILE A 85 11.67 -3.03 10.10
N ASP A 86 11.40 -2.16 11.07
CA ASP A 86 11.60 -2.49 12.49
C ASP A 86 10.74 -3.69 12.91
N LEU A 87 9.58 -3.85 12.29
CA LEU A 87 8.62 -4.91 12.63
C LEU A 87 8.92 -6.23 11.93
N VAL A 88 9.19 -6.22 10.63
CA VAL A 88 9.32 -7.43 9.80
C VAL A 88 10.72 -7.67 9.24
N GLY A 89 11.63 -6.72 9.36
CA GLY A 89 13.01 -6.85 8.90
C GLY A 89 13.19 -6.51 7.43
N ASN A 90 14.23 -7.10 6.83
CA ASN A 90 14.74 -6.68 5.52
C ASN A 90 13.75 -6.78 4.35
N VAL A 91 12.77 -7.65 4.40
CA VAL A 91 11.78 -7.79 3.33
C VAL A 91 11.04 -6.47 3.09
N ALA A 92 10.86 -5.67 4.14
CA ALA A 92 10.19 -4.37 4.04
C ALA A 92 10.94 -3.34 3.19
N HIS A 93 12.25 -3.49 3.01
CA HIS A 93 13.01 -2.61 2.13
C HIS A 93 12.53 -2.65 0.69
N TYR A 94 12.01 -3.78 0.25
CA TYR A 94 11.56 -4.01 -1.12
C TYR A 94 10.09 -3.71 -1.35
N VAL A 95 9.35 -3.39 -0.29
CA VAL A 95 7.97 -2.97 -0.40
C VAL A 95 7.92 -1.55 -0.95
N GLU A 96 7.09 -1.34 -1.96
CA GLU A 96 6.94 -0.03 -2.58
C GLU A 96 6.01 0.85 -1.74
N ILE A 97 6.59 1.81 -1.04
CA ILE A 97 5.88 2.81 -0.22
C ILE A 97 6.29 4.18 -0.73
N LYS A 98 5.38 4.84 -1.44
CA LYS A 98 5.68 6.07 -2.17
C LYS A 98 4.54 7.07 -2.07
N THR A 99 4.85 8.33 -2.38
CA THR A 99 3.79 9.32 -2.61
C THR A 99 3.15 9.07 -3.98
N PHE A 100 1.92 9.58 -4.16
CA PHE A 100 1.25 9.54 -5.48
C PHE A 100 2.12 10.15 -6.57
N HIS A 101 2.77 11.27 -6.27
CA HIS A 101 3.66 11.94 -7.22
C HIS A 101 4.90 11.10 -7.55
N SER A 102 5.57 10.58 -6.55
CA SER A 102 6.78 9.76 -6.73
C SER A 102 6.50 8.50 -7.54
N TYR A 103 5.41 7.81 -7.24
CA TYR A 103 4.98 6.62 -7.97
C TYR A 103 4.67 6.96 -9.43
N SER A 104 3.96 8.06 -9.65
CA SER A 104 3.60 8.52 -10.99
C SER A 104 4.83 8.89 -11.83
N PHE A 105 5.82 9.59 -11.23
CA PHE A 105 7.09 9.88 -11.90
C PHE A 105 7.82 8.61 -12.31
N ASP A 106 7.83 7.60 -11.45
CA ASP A 106 8.48 6.32 -11.76
C ASP A 106 7.82 5.62 -12.95
N LEU A 107 6.50 5.74 -13.10
CA LEU A 107 5.78 5.16 -14.23
C LEU A 107 6.02 5.90 -15.54
N ILE A 108 6.11 7.23 -15.49
CA ILE A 108 6.31 8.07 -16.67
C ILE A 108 7.76 7.99 -17.15
N GLY A 109 8.71 7.81 -16.23
CA GLY A 109 10.14 7.87 -16.51
C GLY A 109 10.69 9.31 -16.49
N LYS A 110 11.99 9.48 -16.77
CA LYS A 110 12.71 10.74 -16.59
C LYS A 110 12.46 11.81 -17.67
N GLN A 111 11.45 11.68 -18.50
CA GLN A 111 11.21 12.56 -19.64
C GLN A 111 10.23 13.71 -19.35
N GLY A 112 9.93 13.96 -18.07
CA GLY A 112 9.02 15.04 -17.71
C GLY A 112 9.71 16.40 -17.53
N SER A 113 9.11 17.46 -18.08
CA SER A 113 9.46 18.85 -17.79
C SER A 113 8.89 19.26 -16.42
N LEU A 114 9.38 20.39 -15.88
CA LEU A 114 8.84 20.95 -14.62
C LEU A 114 7.34 21.33 -14.74
N GLU A 115 6.86 21.61 -15.96
CA GLU A 115 5.44 21.88 -16.21
C GLU A 115 4.58 20.60 -16.09
N GLU A 116 5.14 19.46 -16.50
CA GLU A 116 4.49 18.17 -16.38
C GLU A 116 4.40 17.67 -14.95
N ALA A 117 5.25 18.20 -14.05
CA ALA A 117 5.23 17.82 -12.63
C ALA A 117 3.90 18.11 -11.93
N LYS A 118 3.14 19.12 -12.37
CA LYS A 118 1.81 19.46 -11.82
C LYS A 118 0.73 18.46 -12.22
N GLU A 119 0.90 17.81 -13.36
CA GLU A 119 -0.07 16.88 -13.94
C GLU A 119 0.45 15.44 -14.00
N VAL A 120 1.51 15.16 -13.23
CA VAL A 120 2.18 13.87 -13.30
C VAL A 120 1.25 12.71 -12.96
N VAL A 121 0.37 12.86 -11.97
CA VAL A 121 -0.58 11.82 -11.56
C VAL A 121 -1.60 11.56 -12.67
N GLN A 122 -2.13 12.61 -13.27
CA GLN A 122 -3.06 12.51 -14.40
C GLN A 122 -2.39 11.80 -15.58
N HIS A 123 -1.18 12.19 -15.91
CA HIS A 123 -0.42 11.61 -17.02
C HIS A 123 -0.15 10.11 -16.77
N ALA A 124 0.24 9.73 -15.55
CA ALA A 124 0.44 8.33 -15.19
C ALA A 124 -0.85 7.53 -15.33
N ALA A 125 -1.98 8.08 -14.87
CA ALA A 125 -3.29 7.43 -15.01
C ALA A 125 -3.64 7.20 -16.48
N GLU A 126 -3.42 8.20 -17.34
CA GLU A 126 -3.65 8.07 -18.78
C GLU A 126 -2.79 6.99 -19.43
N MET A 127 -1.51 6.92 -19.04
CA MET A 127 -0.60 5.90 -19.55
C MET A 127 -1.05 4.49 -19.16
N ILE A 128 -1.52 4.30 -17.94
CA ILE A 128 -2.05 3.02 -17.48
C ILE A 128 -3.31 2.66 -18.26
N GLU A 129 -4.22 3.60 -18.45
CA GLU A 129 -5.48 3.41 -19.21
C GLU A 129 -5.20 3.01 -20.66
N LYS A 130 -4.18 3.59 -21.27
CA LYS A 130 -3.77 3.31 -22.66
C LYS A 130 -2.85 2.10 -22.78
N ARG A 131 -2.53 1.44 -21.66
CA ARG A 131 -1.61 0.28 -21.60
C ARG A 131 -0.20 0.61 -22.13
N GLU A 132 0.27 1.81 -21.87
CA GLU A 132 1.61 2.27 -22.25
C GLU A 132 2.65 2.02 -21.15
N VAL A 133 2.24 1.50 -19.99
CA VAL A 133 3.15 1.14 -18.89
C VAL A 133 3.42 -0.36 -18.93
N GLU A 134 4.67 -0.75 -18.66
CA GLU A 134 5.02 -2.17 -18.51
C GLU A 134 4.13 -2.85 -17.47
N PRO A 135 3.46 -3.98 -17.81
CA PRO A 135 2.57 -4.66 -16.86
C PRO A 135 3.23 -5.02 -15.54
N SER A 136 4.51 -5.37 -15.54
CA SER A 136 5.24 -5.72 -14.32
C SER A 136 5.35 -4.58 -13.31
N LYS A 137 5.30 -3.33 -13.77
CA LYS A 137 5.38 -2.15 -12.91
C LYS A 137 4.08 -1.86 -12.16
N ILE A 138 2.96 -2.31 -12.68
CA ILE A 138 1.63 -2.04 -12.15
C ILE A 138 0.88 -3.29 -11.69
N ALA A 139 1.48 -4.46 -11.81
CA ALA A 139 0.88 -5.72 -11.35
C ALA A 139 0.94 -5.78 -9.82
N LYS A 140 -0.19 -5.50 -9.17
CA LYS A 140 -0.30 -5.46 -7.71
C LYS A 140 -1.46 -6.31 -7.23
N SER A 141 -1.26 -6.97 -6.10
CA SER A 141 -2.30 -7.76 -5.42
C SER A 141 -3.00 -6.95 -4.34
N VAL A 142 -2.29 -6.00 -3.74
CA VAL A 142 -2.83 -5.15 -2.66
C VAL A 142 -2.34 -3.71 -2.84
N LEU A 143 -3.28 -2.78 -2.79
CA LEU A 143 -3.02 -1.34 -2.77
C LEU A 143 -3.48 -0.77 -1.43
N VAL A 144 -2.59 -0.09 -0.73
CA VAL A 144 -2.89 0.60 0.52
C VAL A 144 -2.80 2.11 0.27
N ILE A 145 -3.83 2.84 0.69
CA ILE A 145 -3.89 4.29 0.54
C ILE A 145 -4.01 4.92 1.92
N ASP A 146 -2.99 5.68 2.30
CA ASP A 146 -3.00 6.47 3.53
C ASP A 146 -3.52 7.88 3.24
N GLU A 147 -4.30 8.44 4.17
CA GLU A 147 -4.94 9.74 4.00
C GLU A 147 -5.87 9.79 2.77
N ALA A 148 -6.69 8.75 2.63
CA ALA A 148 -7.58 8.62 1.46
C ALA A 148 -8.55 9.80 1.28
N GLN A 149 -8.88 10.50 2.37
CA GLN A 149 -9.71 11.70 2.32
C GLN A 149 -9.05 12.87 1.57
N ASP A 150 -7.73 12.83 1.40
CA ASP A 150 -6.98 13.89 0.69
C ASP A 150 -6.87 13.64 -0.82
N MET A 151 -7.43 12.54 -1.31
CA MET A 151 -7.41 12.22 -2.74
C MET A 151 -8.21 13.25 -3.56
N GLY A 152 -7.56 13.83 -4.59
CA GLY A 152 -8.21 14.62 -5.62
C GLY A 152 -8.68 13.73 -6.77
N GLN A 153 -9.23 14.37 -7.81
CA GLN A 153 -9.72 13.67 -8.99
C GLN A 153 -8.65 12.85 -9.70
N ASP A 154 -7.45 13.42 -9.84
CA ASP A 154 -6.34 12.74 -10.54
C ASP A 154 -5.83 11.54 -9.75
N ASP A 155 -5.75 11.67 -8.42
CA ASP A 155 -5.36 10.57 -7.54
C ASP A 155 -6.36 9.43 -7.64
N PHE A 156 -7.63 9.74 -7.61
CA PHE A 156 -8.71 8.78 -7.73
C PHE A 156 -8.68 8.06 -9.09
N ARG A 157 -8.42 8.82 -10.16
CA ARG A 157 -8.27 8.28 -11.51
C ARG A 157 -7.12 7.28 -11.60
N LEU A 158 -5.98 7.60 -10.98
CA LEU A 158 -4.84 6.70 -10.92
C LEU A 158 -5.20 5.39 -10.21
N VAL A 159 -5.87 5.47 -9.08
CA VAL A 159 -6.32 4.29 -8.34
C VAL A 159 -7.29 3.45 -9.19
N GLN A 160 -8.25 4.08 -9.85
CA GLN A 160 -9.19 3.38 -10.75
C GLN A 160 -8.46 2.70 -11.90
N ALA A 161 -7.47 3.36 -12.50
CA ALA A 161 -6.67 2.78 -13.59
C ALA A 161 -5.94 1.53 -13.13
N LEU A 162 -5.33 1.58 -11.93
CA LEU A 162 -4.67 0.41 -11.33
C LEU A 162 -5.68 -0.72 -11.06
N MET A 163 -6.86 -0.41 -10.55
CA MET A 163 -7.91 -1.40 -10.28
C MET A 163 -8.38 -2.09 -11.55
N ARG A 164 -8.52 -1.37 -12.65
CA ARG A 164 -8.93 -1.94 -13.94
C ARG A 164 -7.89 -2.90 -14.51
N GLN A 165 -6.61 -2.64 -14.27
CA GLN A 165 -5.52 -3.52 -14.71
C GLN A 165 -5.28 -4.69 -13.76
N ASN A 166 -5.83 -4.63 -12.53
CA ASN A 166 -5.66 -5.64 -11.50
C ASN A 166 -7.02 -5.99 -10.89
N GLU A 167 -7.83 -6.76 -11.60
CA GLU A 167 -9.22 -7.08 -11.20
C GLU A 167 -9.32 -7.73 -9.82
N GLU A 168 -8.31 -8.52 -9.45
CA GLU A 168 -8.27 -9.22 -8.16
C GLU A 168 -7.60 -8.40 -7.05
N MET A 169 -7.16 -7.18 -7.35
CA MET A 169 -6.46 -6.34 -6.37
C MET A 169 -7.38 -5.94 -5.23
N ARG A 170 -6.86 -6.09 -4.01
CA ARG A 170 -7.52 -5.60 -2.79
C ARG A 170 -7.07 -4.17 -2.52
N VAL A 171 -8.00 -3.34 -2.08
CA VAL A 171 -7.72 -1.94 -1.75
C VAL A 171 -8.03 -1.69 -0.28
N ILE A 172 -7.07 -1.15 0.44
CA ILE A 172 -7.19 -0.77 1.85
C ILE A 172 -6.99 0.74 1.94
N ALA A 173 -8.04 1.46 2.29
CA ALA A 173 -8.03 2.91 2.38
C ALA A 173 -8.21 3.36 3.84
N VAL A 174 -7.42 4.33 4.25
CA VAL A 174 -7.47 4.84 5.63
C VAL A 174 -7.60 6.34 5.67
#